data_2d2f0d32595be01182fa7f5cf787d9a5
#
_entry.id   2d2f0d32595be01182fa7f5cf787d9a5
#
_cell.length_a   1.000
_cell.length_b   1.000
_cell.length_c   1.000
_cell.angle_alpha   90.00
_cell.angle_beta   90.00
_cell.angle_gamma   90.00
#
_symmetry.space_group_name_H-M   'P 1'
#
loop_
_entity.id
_entity.type
_entity.pdbx_description
1 polymer ?
#
loop_
_entity_poly.entity_id
_entity_poly.type
_entity_poly.pdbx_seq_one_letter_code
_entity_poly.pdbx_strand_id
1 'polypeptide(L)'
;MKKVLCILFCVFIVLSFAFGSAAAEESGKSVTRVYFAGPLFSQAERDYNLKLTKLLEDHDYEVFLPQRDGIEFATLQDKTPEEKNKLLFEKDVSEILKSDVVFFVLDGRVPDEGACVELGIGYANNKRCYGAKTDTRSAELDLELNPMIRGCFIRLFSNYDGEKLFEEIDRFLSENEL
;
A
#
# COMPACT_ATOMS: atom_id res chain seq x y z
N MET A 1 0.36 16.01 80.47
CA MET A 1 0.88 14.65 80.65
C MET A 1 -0.06 13.70 79.84
N LYS A 2 0.21 13.47 78.61
CA LYS A 2 -0.52 12.49 77.75
C LYS A 2 0.51 11.66 77.03
N LYS A 3 0.51 10.34 77.27
CA LYS A 3 1.39 9.36 76.64
C LYS A 3 0.88 9.08 75.25
N VAL A 4 1.76 9.27 74.27
CA VAL A 4 1.49 8.88 72.84
C VAL A 4 2.03 7.47 72.70
N LEU A 5 1.09 6.55 72.41
CA LEU A 5 1.35 5.15 72.13
C LEU A 5 1.72 5.02 70.65
N CYS A 6 2.96 4.62 70.36
CA CYS A 6 3.49 4.37 69.06
C CYS A 6 3.14 2.91 68.64
N ILE A 7 2.22 2.72 67.74
CA ILE A 7 1.89 1.40 67.20
C ILE A 7 2.79 1.14 65.98
N LEU A 8 3.75 0.23 66.15
CA LEU A 8 4.55 -0.32 65.07
C LEU A 8 3.67 -1.25 64.24
N PHE A 9 3.40 -0.86 62.98
CA PHE A 9 2.76 -1.73 62.00
C PHE A 9 3.86 -2.45 61.22
N CYS A 10 4.15 -3.71 61.54
CA CYS A 10 5.02 -4.57 60.77
C CYS A 10 4.28 -5.00 59.49
N VAL A 11 4.64 -4.41 58.38
CA VAL A 11 4.18 -4.88 57.06
C VAL A 11 5.11 -6.01 56.61
N PHE A 12 4.59 -7.24 56.64
CA PHE A 12 5.23 -8.39 55.98
C PHE A 12 5.06 -8.27 54.47
N ILE A 13 6.14 -7.88 53.80
CA ILE A 13 6.19 -7.97 52.33
C ILE A 13 6.52 -9.41 51.98
N VAL A 14 5.52 -10.17 51.56
CA VAL A 14 5.73 -11.47 50.94
C VAL A 14 6.16 -11.22 49.50
N LEU A 15 7.44 -11.38 49.19
CA LEU A 15 7.94 -11.43 47.81
C LEU A 15 7.52 -12.77 47.20
N SER A 16 6.39 -12.74 46.47
CA SER A 16 6.05 -13.82 45.56
C SER A 16 6.88 -13.65 44.28
N PHE A 17 7.94 -14.44 44.17
CA PHE A 17 8.61 -14.65 42.89
C PHE A 17 7.66 -15.43 41.97
N ALA A 18 6.88 -14.73 41.18
CA ALA A 18 6.20 -15.32 40.02
C ALA A 18 7.26 -15.49 38.93
N PHE A 19 7.70 -16.72 38.73
CA PHE A 19 8.37 -17.10 37.47
C PHE A 19 7.33 -16.96 36.36
N GLY A 20 7.22 -15.77 35.84
CA GLY A 20 6.53 -15.52 34.57
C GLY A 20 7.40 -16.09 33.46
N SER A 21 7.00 -17.23 32.92
CA SER A 21 7.45 -17.68 31.62
C SER A 21 7.12 -16.56 30.63
N ALA A 22 8.11 -15.75 30.26
CA ALA A 22 8.01 -14.88 29.11
C ALA A 22 7.90 -15.79 27.89
N ALA A 23 6.67 -16.12 27.51
CA ALA A 23 6.43 -16.51 26.13
C ALA A 23 6.91 -15.31 25.30
N ALA A 24 7.99 -15.49 24.57
CA ALA A 24 8.35 -14.57 23.51
C ALA A 24 7.15 -14.57 22.54
N GLU A 25 6.34 -13.51 22.58
CA GLU A 25 5.49 -13.18 21.46
C GLU A 25 6.45 -13.02 20.28
N GLU A 26 6.48 -14.01 19.39
CA GLU A 26 6.97 -13.78 18.05
C GLU A 26 6.12 -12.64 17.50
N SER A 27 6.69 -11.45 17.50
CA SER A 27 6.18 -10.32 16.75
C SER A 27 6.25 -10.72 15.28
N GLY A 28 5.23 -11.41 14.82
CA GLY A 28 5.05 -11.70 13.41
C GLY A 28 5.06 -10.35 12.69
N LYS A 29 6.09 -10.11 11.88
CA LYS A 29 6.18 -8.92 11.03
C LYS A 29 4.88 -8.89 10.23
N SER A 30 4.02 -7.88 10.43
CA SER A 30 2.81 -7.74 9.64
C SER A 30 3.21 -7.55 8.19
N VAL A 31 2.66 -8.38 7.31
CA VAL A 31 2.93 -8.27 5.88
C VAL A 31 2.40 -6.92 5.38
N THR A 32 3.25 -6.14 4.73
CA THR A 32 2.86 -4.86 4.13
C THR A 32 1.95 -5.10 2.94
N ARG A 33 0.78 -4.48 2.96
CA ARG A 33 -0.22 -4.62 1.90
C ARG A 33 -0.14 -3.47 0.91
N VAL A 34 -0.10 -3.81 -0.38
CA VAL A 34 0.00 -2.89 -1.52
C VAL A 34 -1.29 -2.90 -2.32
N TYR A 35 -1.89 -1.75 -2.55
CA TYR A 35 -2.90 -1.53 -3.59
C TYR A 35 -2.18 -1.16 -4.89
N PHE A 36 -2.39 -1.94 -5.93
CA PHE A 36 -1.79 -1.70 -7.25
C PHE A 36 -2.73 -0.87 -8.10
N ALA A 37 -2.37 0.38 -8.39
CA ALA A 37 -3.10 1.29 -9.26
C ALA A 37 -2.47 1.33 -10.66
N GLY A 38 -3.27 1.47 -11.71
CA GLY A 38 -2.76 1.64 -13.06
C GLY A 38 -3.74 1.22 -14.14
N PRO A 39 -3.41 1.52 -15.42
CA PRO A 39 -4.25 1.13 -16.54
C PRO A 39 -4.30 -0.41 -16.68
N LEU A 40 -5.47 -0.95 -17.01
CA LEU A 40 -5.71 -2.39 -17.12
C LEU A 40 -6.58 -2.78 -18.35
N PHE A 41 -6.70 -1.87 -19.30
CA PHE A 41 -7.66 -1.97 -20.42
C PHE A 41 -7.10 -2.77 -21.60
N SER A 42 -5.79 -2.72 -21.85
CA SER A 42 -5.12 -3.51 -22.89
C SER A 42 -4.44 -4.76 -22.33
N GLN A 43 -4.17 -5.73 -23.22
CA GLN A 43 -3.41 -6.92 -22.82
C GLN A 43 -1.98 -6.55 -22.36
N ALA A 44 -1.35 -5.60 -23.04
CA ALA A 44 0.01 -5.16 -22.69
C ALA A 44 0.07 -4.55 -21.29
N GLU A 45 -0.90 -3.72 -20.91
CA GLU A 45 -1.01 -3.15 -19.56
C GLU A 45 -1.19 -4.25 -18.52
N ARG A 46 -2.12 -5.18 -18.77
CA ARG A 46 -2.37 -6.28 -17.83
C ARG A 46 -1.16 -7.20 -17.65
N ASP A 47 -0.43 -7.49 -18.73
CA ASP A 47 0.79 -8.33 -18.67
C ASP A 47 1.90 -7.60 -17.91
N TYR A 48 2.05 -6.30 -18.10
CA TYR A 48 3.01 -5.47 -17.38
C TYR A 48 2.68 -5.40 -15.89
N ASN A 49 1.41 -5.16 -15.56
CA ASN A 49 0.93 -5.13 -14.18
C ASN A 49 1.19 -6.47 -13.47
N LEU A 50 0.95 -7.60 -14.12
CA LEU A 50 1.24 -8.93 -13.56
C LEU A 50 2.73 -9.12 -13.26
N LYS A 51 3.61 -8.68 -14.15
CA LYS A 51 5.07 -8.77 -13.93
C LYS A 51 5.50 -7.95 -12.74
N LEU A 52 5.02 -6.72 -12.63
CA LEU A 52 5.39 -5.83 -11.52
C LEU A 52 4.77 -6.29 -10.21
N THR A 53 3.53 -6.79 -10.24
CA THR A 53 2.89 -7.43 -9.09
C THR A 53 3.73 -8.61 -8.58
N LYS A 54 4.17 -9.48 -9.51
CA LYS A 54 5.03 -10.61 -9.13
C LYS A 54 6.34 -10.14 -8.47
N LEU A 55 6.97 -9.09 -8.98
CA LEU A 55 8.18 -8.53 -8.36
C LEU A 55 7.92 -8.09 -6.92
N LEU A 56 6.81 -7.39 -6.66
CA LEU A 56 6.43 -6.99 -5.30
C LEU A 56 6.17 -8.21 -4.39
N GLU A 57 5.46 -9.21 -4.90
CA GLU A 57 5.15 -10.44 -4.16
C GLU A 57 6.42 -11.28 -3.87
N ASP A 58 7.41 -11.28 -4.77
CA ASP A 58 8.71 -11.93 -4.58
C ASP A 58 9.53 -11.25 -3.44
N HIS A 59 9.16 -10.02 -3.05
CA HIS A 59 9.68 -9.28 -1.90
C HIS A 59 8.74 -9.30 -0.67
N ASP A 60 7.90 -10.32 -0.55
CA ASP A 60 7.00 -10.56 0.58
C ASP A 60 5.93 -9.49 0.81
N TYR A 61 5.52 -8.73 -0.23
CA TYR A 61 4.35 -7.85 -0.17
C TYR A 61 3.06 -8.59 -0.52
N GLU A 62 1.98 -8.29 0.19
CA GLU A 62 0.63 -8.73 -0.20
C GLU A 62 0.04 -7.71 -1.19
N VAL A 63 -0.10 -8.07 -2.45
CA VAL A 63 -0.58 -7.16 -3.50
C VAL A 63 -2.04 -7.42 -3.85
N PHE A 64 -2.89 -6.40 -3.70
CA PHE A 64 -4.21 -6.34 -4.31
C PHE A 64 -4.06 -5.74 -5.71
N LEU A 65 -4.26 -6.57 -6.74
CA LEU A 65 -4.23 -6.17 -8.15
C LEU A 65 -5.66 -6.18 -8.70
N PRO A 66 -6.29 -5.03 -9.02
CA PRO A 66 -7.70 -4.94 -9.41
C PRO A 66 -8.12 -5.88 -10.54
N GLN A 67 -7.27 -6.06 -11.56
CA GLN A 67 -7.54 -6.98 -12.68
C GLN A 67 -7.55 -8.47 -12.29
N ARG A 68 -6.96 -8.85 -11.14
CA ARG A 68 -6.88 -10.22 -10.64
C ARG A 68 -7.83 -10.45 -9.46
N ASP A 69 -7.84 -9.50 -8.52
CA ASP A 69 -8.44 -9.63 -7.19
C ASP A 69 -9.71 -8.78 -7.03
N GLY A 70 -10.06 -8.02 -8.08
CA GLY A 70 -11.25 -7.18 -8.13
C GLY A 70 -12.55 -7.96 -8.29
N ILE A 71 -13.63 -7.25 -8.64
CA ILE A 71 -14.93 -7.87 -8.85
C ILE A 71 -14.94 -8.59 -10.21
N GLU A 72 -15.29 -9.88 -10.19
CA GLU A 72 -15.51 -10.62 -11.44
C GLU A 72 -16.62 -10.00 -12.28
N PHE A 73 -16.33 -9.62 -13.53
CA PHE A 73 -17.31 -9.04 -14.45
C PHE A 73 -18.54 -9.94 -14.69
N ALA A 74 -18.39 -11.26 -14.60
CA ALA A 74 -19.50 -12.19 -14.69
C ALA A 74 -20.58 -11.94 -13.63
N THR A 75 -20.21 -11.49 -12.44
CA THR A 75 -21.13 -11.20 -11.32
C THR A 75 -21.86 -9.86 -11.49
N LEU A 76 -21.45 -9.05 -12.45
CA LEU A 76 -22.00 -7.73 -12.71
C LEU A 76 -23.01 -7.71 -13.88
N GLN A 77 -23.19 -8.81 -14.60
CA GLN A 77 -23.95 -8.81 -15.88
C GLN A 77 -25.40 -8.35 -15.70
N ASP A 78 -26.07 -8.77 -14.62
CA ASP A 78 -27.48 -8.45 -14.37
C ASP A 78 -27.69 -7.14 -13.60
N LYS A 79 -26.63 -6.35 -13.39
CA LYS A 79 -26.69 -5.10 -12.64
C LYS A 79 -26.83 -3.88 -13.53
N THR A 80 -27.53 -2.87 -13.03
CA THR A 80 -27.60 -1.56 -13.71
C THR A 80 -26.23 -0.87 -13.73
N PRO A 81 -26.03 0.09 -14.64
CA PRO A 81 -24.78 0.89 -14.66
C PRO A 81 -24.48 1.57 -13.30
N GLU A 82 -25.51 2.08 -12.61
CA GLU A 82 -25.36 2.71 -11.30
C GLU A 82 -24.89 1.73 -10.23
N GLU A 83 -25.46 0.53 -10.23
CA GLU A 83 -25.05 -0.54 -9.30
C GLU A 83 -23.62 -1.00 -9.57
N LYS A 84 -23.23 -1.13 -10.86
CA LYS A 84 -21.85 -1.48 -11.26
C LYS A 84 -20.87 -0.43 -10.77
N ASN A 85 -21.13 0.84 -11.07
CA ASN A 85 -20.28 1.95 -10.65
C ASN A 85 -20.11 1.97 -9.12
N LYS A 86 -21.19 1.82 -8.38
CA LYS A 86 -21.16 1.79 -6.92
C LYS A 86 -20.31 0.64 -6.39
N LEU A 87 -20.53 -0.57 -6.87
CA LEU A 87 -19.84 -1.77 -6.39
C LEU A 87 -18.34 -1.71 -6.68
N LEU A 88 -17.95 -1.31 -7.91
CA LEU A 88 -16.54 -1.17 -8.29
C LEU A 88 -15.86 -0.10 -7.43
N PHE A 89 -16.46 1.07 -7.33
CA PHE A 89 -15.93 2.17 -6.52
C PHE A 89 -15.76 1.78 -5.03
N GLU A 90 -16.80 1.20 -4.42
CA GLU A 90 -16.76 0.78 -3.01
C GLU A 90 -15.71 -0.31 -2.77
N LYS A 91 -15.54 -1.24 -3.72
CA LYS A 91 -14.51 -2.29 -3.64
C LYS A 91 -13.13 -1.66 -3.66
N ASP A 92 -12.80 -0.85 -4.65
CA ASP A 92 -11.47 -0.28 -4.81
C ASP A 92 -11.12 0.66 -3.64
N VAL A 93 -12.02 1.54 -3.23
CA VAL A 93 -11.83 2.39 -2.04
C VAL A 93 -11.60 1.55 -0.79
N SER A 94 -12.38 0.48 -0.58
CA SER A 94 -12.21 -0.43 0.56
C SER A 94 -10.83 -1.07 0.58
N GLU A 95 -10.31 -1.51 -0.58
CA GLU A 95 -9.00 -2.14 -0.67
C GLU A 95 -7.86 -1.14 -0.50
N ILE A 96 -7.99 0.09 -1.03
CA ILE A 96 -7.04 1.17 -0.77
C ILE A 96 -6.95 1.46 0.74
N LEU A 97 -8.09 1.56 1.42
CA LEU A 97 -8.12 1.86 2.86
C LEU A 97 -7.49 0.75 3.71
N LYS A 98 -7.58 -0.51 3.29
CA LYS A 98 -6.94 -1.66 3.95
C LYS A 98 -5.45 -1.78 3.65
N SER A 99 -4.96 -1.13 2.61
CA SER A 99 -3.55 -1.19 2.19
C SER A 99 -2.69 -0.21 2.98
N ASP A 100 -1.39 -0.47 3.05
CA ASP A 100 -0.37 0.40 3.65
C ASP A 100 0.27 1.29 2.59
N VAL A 101 0.27 0.79 1.35
CA VAL A 101 0.95 1.38 0.20
C VAL A 101 -0.01 1.47 -0.98
N VAL A 102 0.10 2.53 -1.78
CA VAL A 102 -0.41 2.61 -3.15
C VAL A 102 0.77 2.61 -4.11
N PHE A 103 0.82 1.63 -5.01
CA PHE A 103 1.83 1.55 -6.06
C PHE A 103 1.17 1.80 -7.42
N PHE A 104 1.54 2.88 -8.11
CA PHE A 104 0.87 3.35 -9.32
C PHE A 104 1.75 3.25 -10.56
N VAL A 105 1.29 2.52 -11.58
CA VAL A 105 1.88 2.50 -12.92
C VAL A 105 1.27 3.61 -13.77
N LEU A 106 2.11 4.60 -14.12
CA LEU A 106 1.69 5.84 -14.78
C LEU A 106 1.81 5.81 -16.31
N ASP A 107 2.05 4.65 -16.89
CA ASP A 107 2.26 4.53 -18.33
C ASP A 107 1.00 4.89 -19.11
N GLY A 108 1.22 5.54 -20.23
CA GLY A 108 0.20 6.09 -21.12
C GLY A 108 0.48 7.55 -21.44
N ARG A 109 -0.17 8.06 -22.47
CA ARG A 109 -0.05 9.48 -22.86
C ARG A 109 -0.52 10.43 -21.75
N VAL A 110 -1.50 9.99 -21.01
CA VAL A 110 -2.03 10.62 -19.79
C VAL A 110 -2.14 9.50 -18.77
N PRO A 111 -1.73 9.69 -17.53
CA PRO A 111 -2.00 8.72 -16.48
C PRO A 111 -3.49 8.38 -16.40
N ASP A 112 -3.80 7.13 -16.09
CA ASP A 112 -5.18 6.67 -15.95
C ASP A 112 -5.94 7.52 -14.91
N GLU A 113 -7.11 8.03 -15.30
CA GLU A 113 -7.90 8.94 -14.46
C GLU A 113 -8.45 8.25 -13.21
N GLY A 114 -8.82 6.98 -13.30
CA GLY A 114 -9.27 6.17 -12.16
C GLY A 114 -8.14 5.98 -11.16
N ALA A 115 -6.98 5.57 -11.65
CA ALA A 115 -5.78 5.39 -10.84
C ALA A 115 -5.29 6.71 -10.20
N CYS A 116 -5.50 7.86 -10.86
CA CYS A 116 -5.24 9.17 -10.24
C CYS A 116 -6.15 9.45 -9.04
N VAL A 117 -7.43 9.05 -9.11
CA VAL A 117 -8.37 9.15 -7.97
C VAL A 117 -7.95 8.22 -6.85
N GLU A 118 -7.58 6.97 -7.17
CA GLU A 118 -7.07 5.97 -6.23
C GLU A 118 -5.82 6.47 -5.49
N LEU A 119 -4.86 7.03 -6.21
CA LEU A 119 -3.67 7.68 -5.65
C LEU A 119 -4.05 8.80 -4.68
N GLY A 120 -4.99 9.68 -5.08
CA GLY A 120 -5.47 10.79 -4.26
C GLY A 120 -6.14 10.31 -2.98
N ILE A 121 -6.97 9.25 -3.05
CA ILE A 121 -7.58 8.61 -1.88
C ILE A 121 -6.50 8.04 -0.96
N GLY A 122 -5.53 7.32 -1.51
CA GLY A 122 -4.41 6.76 -0.75
C GLY A 122 -3.62 7.84 -0.03
N TYR A 123 -3.18 8.88 -0.75
CA TYR A 123 -2.45 10.01 -0.19
C TYR A 123 -3.23 10.72 0.94
N ALA A 124 -4.51 11.01 0.72
CA ALA A 124 -5.36 11.67 1.71
C ALA A 124 -5.59 10.83 2.98
N ASN A 125 -5.40 9.50 2.89
CA ASN A 125 -5.49 8.57 4.01
C ASN A 125 -4.11 8.12 4.54
N ASN A 126 -3.05 8.92 4.30
CA ASN A 126 -1.70 8.70 4.79
C ASN A 126 -1.07 7.37 4.34
N LYS A 127 -1.48 6.84 3.19
CA LYS A 127 -0.82 5.69 2.59
C LYS A 127 0.51 6.11 1.97
N ARG A 128 1.51 5.26 2.02
CA ARG A 128 2.79 5.49 1.32
C ARG A 128 2.54 5.30 -0.18
N CYS A 129 2.89 6.29 -0.98
CA CYS A 129 2.61 6.27 -2.41
C CYS A 129 3.91 6.19 -3.22
N TYR A 130 3.98 5.22 -4.11
CA TYR A 130 5.10 5.00 -5.03
C TYR A 130 4.57 4.95 -6.46
N GLY A 131 5.40 5.39 -7.41
CA GLY A 131 5.03 5.37 -8.82
C GLY A 131 6.09 4.70 -9.69
N ALA A 132 5.66 4.09 -10.78
CA ALA A 132 6.51 3.54 -11.83
C ALA A 132 6.08 4.07 -13.20
N LYS A 133 7.07 4.43 -14.05
CA LYS A 133 6.81 5.04 -15.35
C LYS A 133 7.88 4.64 -16.36
N THR A 134 7.47 4.06 -17.49
CA THR A 134 8.35 3.84 -18.67
C THR A 134 8.12 4.88 -19.75
N ASP A 135 6.96 5.53 -19.80
CA ASP A 135 6.67 6.61 -20.72
C ASP A 135 7.35 7.90 -20.25
N THR A 136 8.46 8.25 -20.89
CA THR A 136 9.29 9.40 -20.51
C THR A 136 8.84 10.74 -21.08
N ARG A 137 7.69 10.78 -21.78
CA ARG A 137 7.13 12.05 -22.25
C ARG A 137 6.80 12.94 -21.06
N SER A 138 7.26 14.20 -21.12
CA SER A 138 6.91 15.17 -20.08
C SER A 138 5.46 15.63 -20.23
N ALA A 139 4.91 16.08 -19.12
CA ALA A 139 3.62 16.75 -19.09
C ALA A 139 3.74 18.16 -19.70
N GLU A 140 3.40 19.19 -18.97
CA GLU A 140 3.53 20.59 -19.41
C GLU A 140 4.72 21.25 -18.67
N LEU A 141 5.25 22.33 -19.22
CA LEU A 141 6.28 23.17 -18.57
C LEU A 141 7.57 22.40 -18.18
N ASP A 142 7.97 21.42 -18.99
CA ASP A 142 9.12 20.55 -18.72
C ASP A 142 9.02 19.73 -17.43
N LEU A 143 7.82 19.61 -16.87
CA LEU A 143 7.55 18.75 -15.71
C LEU A 143 7.32 17.32 -16.15
N GLU A 144 7.92 16.38 -15.43
CA GLU A 144 7.75 14.94 -15.68
C GLU A 144 6.28 14.49 -15.53
N LEU A 145 5.59 15.06 -14.55
CA LEU A 145 4.18 14.77 -14.24
C LEU A 145 3.43 16.05 -13.83
N ASN A 146 2.13 15.98 -13.88
CA ASN A 146 1.29 16.97 -13.23
C ASN A 146 1.69 17.12 -11.75
N PRO A 147 1.89 18.34 -11.21
CA PRO A 147 2.35 18.56 -9.84
C PRO A 147 1.47 17.92 -8.76
N MET A 148 0.15 17.83 -8.98
CA MET A 148 -0.76 17.18 -8.03
C MET A 148 -0.54 15.67 -7.95
N ILE A 149 -0.20 15.03 -9.05
CA ILE A 149 0.14 13.60 -9.09
C ILE A 149 1.53 13.40 -8.50
N ARG A 150 2.53 14.19 -8.96
CA ARG A 150 3.92 14.06 -8.48
C ARG A 150 4.05 14.28 -6.97
N GLY A 151 3.26 15.21 -6.44
CA GLY A 151 3.27 15.56 -5.01
C GLY A 151 2.77 14.45 -4.08
N CYS A 152 2.02 13.48 -4.58
CA CYS A 152 1.59 12.34 -3.79
C CYS A 152 2.69 11.30 -3.55
N PHE A 153 3.71 11.22 -4.42
CA PHE A 153 4.71 10.17 -4.37
C PHE A 153 5.87 10.46 -3.42
N ILE A 154 6.18 9.49 -2.59
CA ILE A 154 7.45 9.39 -1.86
C ILE A 154 8.58 9.18 -2.87
N ARG A 155 8.39 8.24 -3.79
CA ARG A 155 9.35 7.96 -4.88
C ARG A 155 8.62 7.66 -6.18
N LEU A 156 9.17 8.16 -7.27
CA LEU A 156 8.80 7.81 -8.63
C LEU A 156 10.01 7.13 -9.29
N PHE A 157 9.81 5.90 -9.73
CA PHE A 157 10.76 5.17 -10.56
C PHE A 157 10.44 5.49 -12.02
N SER A 158 11.42 5.97 -12.79
CA SER A 158 11.21 6.39 -14.17
C SER A 158 12.38 5.98 -15.04
N ASN A 159 12.11 5.10 -16.00
CA ASN A 159 13.09 4.67 -16.99
C ASN A 159 12.37 4.20 -18.26
N TYR A 160 12.76 4.70 -19.44
CA TYR A 160 12.19 4.28 -20.72
C TYR A 160 12.48 2.81 -21.05
N ASP A 161 13.54 2.24 -20.49
CA ASP A 161 13.87 0.83 -20.56
C ASP A 161 13.20 0.10 -19.41
N GLY A 162 12.16 -0.68 -19.75
CA GLY A 162 11.36 -1.39 -18.77
C GLY A 162 12.15 -2.40 -17.94
N GLU A 163 13.15 -3.08 -18.52
CA GLU A 163 13.97 -4.03 -17.77
C GLU A 163 14.84 -3.30 -16.72
N LYS A 164 15.42 -2.16 -17.09
CA LYS A 164 16.17 -1.32 -16.13
C LYS A 164 15.28 -0.75 -15.04
N LEU A 165 14.03 -0.42 -15.37
CA LEU A 165 13.05 0.02 -14.37
C LEU A 165 12.79 -1.09 -13.36
N PHE A 166 12.60 -2.33 -13.82
CA PHE A 166 12.43 -3.49 -12.93
C PHE A 166 13.66 -3.72 -12.06
N GLU A 167 14.88 -3.66 -12.63
CA GLU A 167 16.13 -3.77 -11.87
C GLU A 167 16.27 -2.68 -10.80
N GLU A 168 15.83 -1.45 -11.11
CA GLU A 168 15.85 -0.34 -10.15
C GLU A 168 14.88 -0.56 -9.00
N ILE A 169 13.66 -1.01 -9.30
CA ILE A 169 12.64 -1.33 -8.29
C ILE A 169 13.11 -2.51 -7.42
N ASP A 170 13.59 -3.59 -8.04
CA ASP A 170 14.09 -4.78 -7.35
C ASP A 170 15.22 -4.45 -6.36
N ARG A 171 16.18 -3.65 -6.80
CA ARG A 171 17.27 -3.16 -5.94
C ARG A 171 16.74 -2.33 -4.80
N PHE A 172 15.79 -1.43 -5.08
CA PHE A 172 15.19 -0.60 -4.03
C PHE A 172 14.46 -1.44 -2.98
N LEU A 173 13.68 -2.44 -3.39
CA LEU A 173 12.93 -3.33 -2.50
C LEU A 173 13.87 -4.23 -1.67
N SER A 174 15.05 -4.59 -2.21
CA SER A 174 16.06 -5.36 -1.49
C SER A 174 16.74 -4.55 -0.37
N GLU A 175 16.81 -3.23 -0.50
CA GLU A 175 17.51 -2.34 0.42
C GLU A 175 16.56 -1.55 1.34
N ASN A 176 15.27 -1.45 0.97
CA ASN A 176 14.29 -0.60 1.65
C ASN A 176 12.94 -1.30 1.73
N GLU A 177 12.12 -0.86 2.67
CA GLU A 177 10.68 -1.20 2.71
C GLU A 177 9.84 -0.12 2.01
N LEU A 178 8.78 -0.55 1.27
CA LEU A 178 7.79 0.36 0.70
C LEU A 178 6.99 1.07 1.77
#